data_ade2706b37c837a759fb5d2ad63f4993
#
_entry.id   ade2706b37c837a759fb5d2ad63f4993
#
_cell.length_a   1.000
_cell.length_b   1.000
_cell.length_c   1.000
_cell.angle_alpha   90.00
_cell.angle_beta   90.00
_cell.angle_gamma   90.00
#
_symmetry.space_group_name_H-M   'P 1'
#
loop_
_entity.id
_entity.type
_entity.pdbx_description
1 polymer ?
#
loop_
_entity_poly.entity_id
_entity_poly.type
_entity_poly.pdbx_seq_one_letter_code
_entity_poly.pdbx_strand_id
1 'polypeptide(L)'
;EIFGRVDSNYFFTLKPRDRSLFFTTIKMWKQQKEMFVNHVHVCKDRIISLYQPFVRPIVRGKTKAKTEFGAKIGVSVVKRYTFIDHHSWDAYNECDDLMLHLRAYKKRFGYLPAKVEADKIYMNRRNRQILRLLGIEIGGKPLGRPSKEQNTKEYHDLMARNVGERNEVEATFGTGKRIYRANNIRAKRADTGASWVGACYFVKNIMKFFRELLYALIEMMEIIRIIPENTGIFRNQSLVAEKTPVLAIG
;
A
#
# COMPACT_ATOMS: atom_id res chain seq x y z
N GLU A 1 -32.34 -5.42 29.23
CA GLU A 1 -33.24 -6.50 29.78
C GLU A 1 -32.94 -7.86 29.14
N ILE A 2 -32.73 -7.99 27.84
CA ILE A 2 -32.47 -9.27 27.17
C ILE A 2 -31.19 -9.94 27.69
N PHE A 3 -30.15 -9.19 27.95
CA PHE A 3 -28.86 -9.71 28.39
C PHE A 3 -28.81 -10.15 29.86
N GLY A 4 -29.75 -9.69 30.69
CA GLY A 4 -29.84 -10.07 32.10
C GLY A 4 -30.62 -11.38 32.35
N ARG A 5 -31.22 -11.95 31.29
CA ARG A 5 -32.04 -13.20 31.41
C ARG A 5 -31.30 -14.46 30.95
N VAL A 6 -30.09 -14.34 30.43
CA VAL A 6 -29.31 -15.51 30.00
C VAL A 6 -28.56 -16.06 31.20
N ASP A 7 -28.84 -17.30 31.57
CA ASP A 7 -28.08 -18.01 32.59
C ASP A 7 -26.62 -18.08 32.21
N SER A 8 -25.72 -17.70 33.13
CA SER A 8 -24.27 -17.72 32.90
C SER A 8 -23.76 -19.11 32.49
N ASN A 9 -24.39 -20.17 32.96
CA ASN A 9 -24.06 -21.57 32.63
C ASN A 9 -24.33 -21.86 31.15
N TYR A 10 -25.45 -21.36 30.60
CA TYR A 10 -25.76 -21.54 29.18
C TYR A 10 -24.73 -20.86 28.27
N PHE A 11 -24.16 -19.74 28.71
CA PHE A 11 -23.13 -19.03 27.95
C PHE A 11 -21.86 -19.87 27.71
N PHE A 12 -21.44 -20.67 28.67
CA PHE A 12 -20.27 -21.55 28.54
C PHE A 12 -20.52 -22.75 27.62
N THR A 13 -21.76 -23.11 27.35
CA THR A 13 -22.11 -24.17 26.38
C THR A 13 -22.02 -23.71 24.93
N LEU A 14 -22.02 -22.38 24.67
CA LEU A 14 -21.89 -21.83 23.32
C LEU A 14 -20.55 -22.17 22.69
N LYS A 15 -20.58 -22.38 21.37
CA LYS A 15 -19.34 -22.54 20.60
C LYS A 15 -18.45 -21.30 20.74
N PRO A 16 -17.13 -21.41 20.71
CA PRO A 16 -16.21 -20.26 20.83
C PRO A 16 -16.52 -19.10 19.89
N ARG A 17 -16.97 -19.41 18.66
CA ARG A 17 -17.39 -18.41 17.68
C ARG A 17 -18.61 -17.61 18.15
N ASP A 18 -19.61 -18.27 18.69
CA ASP A 18 -20.86 -17.64 19.10
C ASP A 18 -20.64 -16.79 20.36
N ARG A 19 -19.79 -17.26 21.26
CA ARG A 19 -19.33 -16.46 22.41
C ARG A 19 -18.62 -15.18 21.96
N SER A 20 -17.70 -15.29 21.02
CA SER A 20 -16.99 -14.13 20.47
C SER A 20 -17.95 -13.11 19.82
N LEU A 21 -18.92 -13.62 19.06
CA LEU A 21 -19.96 -12.79 18.44
C LEU A 21 -20.81 -12.08 19.49
N PHE A 22 -21.22 -12.78 20.54
CA PHE A 22 -21.99 -12.24 21.65
C PHE A 22 -21.25 -11.09 22.35
N PHE A 23 -19.97 -11.29 22.72
CA PHE A 23 -19.18 -10.23 23.33
C PHE A 23 -18.98 -9.03 22.40
N THR A 24 -18.78 -9.29 21.12
CA THR A 24 -18.65 -8.22 20.11
C THR A 24 -19.95 -7.41 20.02
N THR A 25 -21.11 -8.08 20.06
CA THR A 25 -22.43 -7.45 20.03
C THR A 25 -22.66 -6.57 21.26
N ILE A 26 -22.31 -7.08 22.48
CA ILE A 26 -22.41 -6.28 23.71
C ILE A 26 -21.52 -5.03 23.62
N LYS A 27 -20.27 -5.20 23.18
CA LYS A 27 -19.34 -4.08 23.07
C LYS A 27 -19.85 -3.04 22.06
N MET A 28 -20.33 -3.48 20.91
CA MET A 28 -20.90 -2.59 19.90
C MET A 28 -22.14 -1.87 20.42
N TRP A 29 -23.03 -2.58 21.12
CA TRP A 29 -24.21 -1.97 21.73
C TRP A 29 -23.85 -0.90 22.76
N LYS A 30 -22.85 -1.15 23.63
CA LYS A 30 -22.35 -0.15 24.59
C LYS A 30 -21.83 1.10 23.87
N GLN A 31 -21.04 0.95 22.81
CA GLN A 31 -20.55 2.06 22.00
C GLN A 31 -21.71 2.86 21.36
N GLN A 32 -22.69 2.18 20.79
CA GLN A 32 -23.86 2.85 20.18
C GLN A 32 -24.71 3.59 21.25
N LYS A 33 -24.91 2.97 22.42
CA LYS A 33 -25.64 3.60 23.54
C LYS A 33 -24.90 4.87 24.01
N GLU A 34 -23.58 4.79 24.19
CA GLU A 34 -22.75 5.93 24.60
C GLU A 34 -22.83 7.07 23.60
N MET A 35 -22.69 6.78 22.31
CA MET A 35 -22.82 7.76 21.24
C MET A 35 -24.21 8.40 21.22
N PHE A 36 -25.26 7.61 21.42
CA PHE A 36 -26.64 8.10 21.45
C PHE A 36 -26.89 9.04 22.64
N VAL A 37 -26.50 8.61 23.84
CA VAL A 37 -26.71 9.40 25.07
C VAL A 37 -25.93 10.72 25.03
N ASN A 38 -24.70 10.69 24.50
CA ASN A 38 -23.84 11.88 24.41
C ASN A 38 -24.10 12.74 23.17
N HIS A 39 -25.05 12.35 22.29
CA HIS A 39 -25.31 13.02 21.01
C HIS A 39 -24.07 13.17 20.13
N VAL A 40 -23.15 12.20 20.17
CA VAL A 40 -21.93 12.17 19.36
C VAL A 40 -21.95 11.02 18.36
N HIS A 41 -21.26 11.22 17.22
CA HIS A 41 -21.18 10.21 16.15
C HIS A 41 -19.84 9.46 16.10
N VAL A 42 -18.95 9.73 17.06
CA VAL A 42 -17.59 9.18 17.10
C VAL A 42 -17.33 8.58 18.47
N CYS A 43 -16.75 7.38 18.51
CA CYS A 43 -16.21 6.77 19.73
C CYS A 43 -14.88 6.08 19.41
N LYS A 44 -14.06 5.91 20.44
CA LYS A 44 -12.78 5.21 20.33
C LYS A 44 -12.99 3.74 19.95
N ASP A 45 -12.15 3.23 19.07
CA ASP A 45 -12.16 1.82 18.64
C ASP A 45 -13.53 1.34 18.12
N ARG A 46 -14.27 2.22 17.43
CA ARG A 46 -15.60 1.96 16.94
C ARG A 46 -15.69 0.66 16.14
N ILE A 47 -16.54 -0.26 16.60
CA ILE A 47 -16.83 -1.51 15.91
C ILE A 47 -17.89 -1.24 14.85
N ILE A 48 -17.60 -1.61 13.60
CA ILE A 48 -18.46 -1.43 12.43
C ILE A 48 -18.93 -2.74 11.81
N SER A 49 -18.30 -3.86 12.20
CA SER A 49 -18.64 -5.19 11.73
C SER A 49 -18.60 -6.19 12.89
N LEU A 50 -19.66 -6.98 13.05
CA LEU A 50 -19.70 -8.04 14.05
C LEU A 50 -18.73 -9.18 13.72
N TYR A 51 -18.52 -9.46 12.44
CA TYR A 51 -17.66 -10.57 11.99
C TYR A 51 -16.20 -10.19 11.84
N GLN A 52 -15.90 -8.88 11.75
CA GLN A 52 -14.57 -8.33 11.64
C GLN A 52 -14.41 -7.15 12.62
N PRO A 53 -14.43 -7.41 13.93
CA PRO A 53 -14.45 -6.37 14.95
C PRO A 53 -13.15 -5.55 15.04
N PHE A 54 -12.10 -5.97 14.33
CA PHE A 54 -10.83 -5.29 14.21
C PHE A 54 -10.82 -4.21 13.11
N VAL A 55 -11.76 -4.25 12.15
CA VAL A 55 -11.84 -3.24 11.09
C VAL A 55 -12.33 -1.92 11.65
N ARG A 56 -11.65 -0.83 11.30
CA ARG A 56 -11.97 0.53 11.74
C ARG A 56 -12.41 1.41 10.58
N PRO A 57 -13.24 2.43 10.85
CA PRO A 57 -13.52 3.48 9.87
C PRO A 57 -12.26 4.34 9.66
N ILE A 58 -11.87 4.52 8.40
CA ILE A 58 -10.77 5.39 7.99
C ILE A 58 -11.37 6.61 7.34
N VAL A 59 -11.29 7.76 8.00
CA VAL A 59 -11.80 9.03 7.46
C VAL A 59 -10.83 9.52 6.40
N ARG A 60 -11.34 9.72 5.18
CA ARG A 60 -10.61 10.31 4.07
C ARG A 60 -11.33 11.59 3.62
N GLY A 61 -10.61 12.67 3.43
CA GLY A 61 -11.17 13.97 3.01
C GLY A 61 -11.70 14.03 1.57
N LYS A 62 -12.20 12.91 1.02
CA LYS A 62 -12.74 12.83 -0.34
C LYS A 62 -14.23 13.17 -0.35
N THR A 63 -14.68 13.94 -1.35
CA THR A 63 -16.07 14.38 -1.50
C THR A 63 -17.08 13.25 -1.69
N LYS A 64 -16.71 12.17 -2.40
CA LYS A 64 -17.63 11.06 -2.74
C LYS A 64 -17.68 9.95 -1.68
N ALA A 65 -16.62 9.72 -0.93
CA ALA A 65 -16.57 8.69 0.12
C ALA A 65 -15.74 9.22 1.28
N LYS A 66 -16.41 9.80 2.28
CA LYS A 66 -15.76 10.40 3.46
C LYS A 66 -15.08 9.35 4.34
N THR A 67 -15.54 8.11 4.31
CA THR A 67 -15.03 7.02 5.15
C THR A 67 -14.81 5.77 4.32
N GLU A 68 -13.64 5.18 4.45
CA GLU A 68 -13.30 3.86 3.89
C GLU A 68 -13.18 2.86 5.05
N PHE A 69 -13.34 1.57 4.73
CA PHE A 69 -13.25 0.49 5.70
C PHE A 69 -12.25 -0.54 5.20
N GLY A 70 -11.47 -1.12 6.09
CA GLY A 70 -10.49 -2.15 5.75
C GLY A 70 -9.12 -1.88 6.33
N ALA A 71 -8.13 -2.58 5.79
CA ALA A 71 -6.73 -2.37 6.16
C ALA A 71 -6.18 -1.07 5.56
N LYS A 72 -5.43 -0.32 6.35
CA LYS A 72 -4.58 0.76 5.88
C LYS A 72 -3.18 0.19 5.64
N ILE A 73 -2.69 0.29 4.41
CA ILE A 73 -1.39 -0.25 4.02
C ILE A 73 -0.51 0.86 3.45
N GLY A 74 0.74 0.89 3.90
CA GLY A 74 1.82 1.64 3.27
C GLY A 74 2.58 0.72 2.33
N VAL A 75 2.68 1.10 1.07
CA VAL A 75 3.37 0.30 0.06
C VAL A 75 4.54 1.05 -0.55
N SER A 76 5.56 0.30 -0.94
CA SER A 76 6.61 0.77 -1.84
C SER A 76 6.58 0.00 -3.15
N VAL A 77 6.87 0.71 -4.23
CA VAL A 77 6.93 0.16 -5.59
C VAL A 77 8.33 0.37 -6.14
N VAL A 78 8.96 -0.71 -6.59
CA VAL A 78 10.29 -0.69 -7.18
C VAL A 78 10.26 -1.52 -8.46
N LYS A 79 10.59 -0.93 -9.59
CA LYS A 79 10.52 -1.60 -10.91
C LYS A 79 9.15 -2.30 -11.11
N ARG A 80 8.05 -1.66 -10.68
CA ARG A 80 6.66 -2.17 -10.70
C ARG A 80 6.36 -3.35 -9.76
N TYR A 81 7.30 -3.84 -8.97
CA TYR A 81 7.05 -4.78 -7.88
C TYR A 81 6.57 -4.03 -6.65
N THR A 82 5.55 -4.54 -6.01
CA THR A 82 4.91 -3.91 -4.85
C THR A 82 5.29 -4.63 -3.57
N PHE A 83 5.69 -3.87 -2.57
CA PHE A 83 6.02 -4.36 -1.25
C PHE A 83 5.12 -3.68 -0.22
N ILE A 84 4.51 -4.44 0.68
CA ILE A 84 3.78 -3.92 1.83
C ILE A 84 4.81 -3.67 2.93
N ASP A 85 5.05 -2.42 3.25
CA ASP A 85 6.00 -2.02 4.29
C ASP A 85 5.31 -1.79 5.63
N HIS A 86 4.08 -1.29 5.60
CA HIS A 86 3.25 -1.07 6.77
C HIS A 86 1.85 -1.65 6.54
N HIS A 87 1.31 -2.31 7.55
CA HIS A 87 -0.06 -2.78 7.58
C HIS A 87 -0.69 -2.44 8.93
N SER A 88 -1.84 -1.79 8.93
CA SER A 88 -2.61 -1.48 10.12
C SER A 88 -4.10 -1.63 9.87
N TRP A 89 -4.84 -2.04 10.90
CA TRP A 89 -6.30 -1.98 10.92
C TRP A 89 -6.81 -0.65 11.46
N ASP A 90 -5.94 0.11 12.13
CA ASP A 90 -6.22 1.43 12.67
C ASP A 90 -5.75 2.53 11.71
N ALA A 91 -6.39 3.69 11.81
CA ALA A 91 -5.94 4.86 11.09
C ALA A 91 -4.60 5.36 11.67
N TYR A 92 -3.65 5.66 10.80
CA TYR A 92 -2.36 6.25 11.15
C TYR A 92 -2.00 7.38 10.19
N ASN A 93 -1.04 8.21 10.59
CA ASN A 93 -0.56 9.28 9.73
C ASN A 93 0.53 8.75 8.78
N GLU A 94 0.22 8.68 7.50
CA GLU A 94 1.13 8.15 6.47
C GLU A 94 2.45 8.92 6.37
N CYS A 95 2.45 10.22 6.68
CA CYS A 95 3.66 11.03 6.57
C CYS A 95 4.79 10.59 7.51
N ASP A 96 4.47 9.86 8.58
CA ASP A 96 5.45 9.36 9.54
C ASP A 96 6.14 8.08 9.08
N ASP A 97 5.60 7.42 8.06
CA ASP A 97 6.09 6.13 7.54
C ASP A 97 7.30 6.24 6.60
N LEU A 98 7.73 7.45 6.20
CA LEU A 98 8.88 7.60 5.29
C LEU A 98 10.10 6.80 5.74
N MET A 99 10.47 6.92 7.02
CA MET A 99 11.63 6.20 7.56
C MET A 99 11.43 4.68 7.59
N LEU A 100 10.20 4.23 7.77
CA LEU A 100 9.85 2.81 7.71
C LEU A 100 10.07 2.28 6.28
N HIS A 101 9.58 2.99 5.27
CA HIS A 101 9.79 2.64 3.86
C HIS A 101 11.28 2.61 3.47
N LEU A 102 12.06 3.62 3.89
CA LEU A 102 13.51 3.66 3.63
C LEU A 102 14.26 2.50 4.29
N ARG A 103 13.91 2.16 5.54
CA ARG A 103 14.48 1.01 6.25
C ARG A 103 14.10 -0.32 5.58
N ALA A 104 12.84 -0.46 5.18
CA ALA A 104 12.36 -1.64 4.48
C ALA A 104 13.05 -1.80 3.12
N TYR A 105 13.26 -0.70 2.38
CA TYR A 105 14.02 -0.70 1.14
C TYR A 105 15.47 -1.14 1.38
N LYS A 106 16.17 -0.51 2.34
CA LYS A 106 17.56 -0.86 2.68
C LYS A 106 17.69 -2.33 3.11
N LYS A 107 16.71 -2.85 3.87
CA LYS A 107 16.71 -4.26 4.29
C LYS A 107 16.59 -5.22 3.11
N ARG A 108 15.84 -4.86 2.04
CA ARG A 108 15.64 -5.70 0.86
C ARG A 108 16.81 -5.65 -0.11
N PHE A 109 17.36 -4.46 -0.34
CA PHE A 109 18.31 -4.22 -1.42
C PHE A 109 19.74 -3.96 -0.94
N GLY A 110 19.97 -3.80 0.38
CA GLY A 110 21.29 -3.57 0.97
C GLY A 110 21.75 -2.10 0.97
N TYR A 111 21.10 -1.23 0.20
CA TYR A 111 21.43 0.19 0.05
C TYR A 111 20.19 1.09 0.11
N LEU A 112 20.37 2.40 0.21
CA LEU A 112 19.28 3.37 0.15
C LEU A 112 18.90 3.67 -1.32
N PRO A 113 17.64 4.05 -1.61
CA PRO A 113 17.25 4.43 -2.96
C PRO A 113 17.94 5.72 -3.39
N ALA A 114 18.25 5.85 -4.66
CA ALA A 114 18.81 7.08 -5.21
C ALA A 114 17.77 8.21 -5.28
N LYS A 115 16.50 7.85 -5.52
CA LYS A 115 15.37 8.78 -5.62
C LYS A 115 14.15 8.22 -4.89
N VAL A 116 13.39 9.09 -4.24
CA VAL A 116 12.08 8.76 -3.64
C VAL A 116 11.00 9.60 -4.29
N GLU A 117 9.99 8.92 -4.80
CA GLU A 117 8.74 9.52 -5.27
C GLU A 117 7.59 9.13 -4.35
N ALA A 118 6.88 10.08 -3.82
CA ALA A 118 5.78 9.82 -2.90
C ALA A 118 4.66 10.85 -3.05
N ASP A 119 3.48 10.51 -2.54
CA ASP A 119 2.36 11.44 -2.50
C ASP A 119 2.69 12.67 -1.63
N LYS A 120 1.97 13.76 -1.86
CA LYS A 120 2.16 15.04 -1.16
C LYS A 120 2.16 14.89 0.36
N ILE A 121 1.40 13.94 0.90
CA ILE A 121 1.32 13.70 2.34
C ILE A 121 2.68 13.31 2.94
N TYR A 122 3.50 12.56 2.19
CA TYR A 122 4.86 12.19 2.61
C TYR A 122 5.87 13.32 2.43
N MET A 123 5.59 14.28 1.53
CA MET A 123 6.55 15.31 1.12
C MET A 123 6.47 16.60 1.96
N ASN A 124 6.25 16.46 3.28
CA ASN A 124 6.31 17.56 4.23
C ASN A 124 7.76 18.08 4.43
N ARG A 125 7.92 19.22 5.12
CA ARG A 125 9.24 19.85 5.33
C ARG A 125 10.24 18.93 6.05
N ARG A 126 9.78 18.21 7.08
CA ARG A 126 10.61 17.27 7.86
C ARG A 126 11.13 16.14 6.99
N ASN A 127 10.28 15.50 6.24
CA ASN A 127 10.64 14.36 5.38
C ASN A 127 11.60 14.79 4.26
N ARG A 128 11.36 15.97 3.66
CA ARG A 128 12.29 16.53 2.67
C ARG A 128 13.67 16.82 3.25
N GLN A 129 13.74 17.29 4.50
CA GLN A 129 15.02 17.49 5.19
C GLN A 129 15.73 16.17 5.42
N ILE A 130 15.03 15.13 5.85
CA ILE A 130 15.59 13.77 6.03
C ILE A 130 16.16 13.24 4.71
N LEU A 131 15.40 13.32 3.62
CA LEU A 131 15.86 12.85 2.31
C LEU A 131 17.12 13.58 1.85
N ARG A 132 17.18 14.91 2.02
CA ARG A 132 18.38 15.72 1.70
C ARG A 132 19.59 15.30 2.53
N LEU A 133 19.43 15.10 3.83
CA LEU A 133 20.51 14.64 4.72
C LEU A 133 21.05 13.26 4.33
N LEU A 134 20.20 12.41 3.78
CA LEU A 134 20.57 11.08 3.30
C LEU A 134 21.10 11.08 1.85
N GLY A 135 21.18 12.23 1.19
CA GLY A 135 21.60 12.35 -0.20
C GLY A 135 20.62 11.73 -1.20
N ILE A 136 19.33 11.59 -0.83
CA ILE A 136 18.29 10.98 -1.66
C ILE A 136 17.58 12.05 -2.47
N GLU A 137 17.51 11.87 -3.79
CA GLU A 137 16.76 12.76 -4.67
C GLU A 137 15.25 12.73 -4.34
N ILE A 138 14.65 13.90 -4.32
CA ILE A 138 13.23 14.06 -4.00
C ILE A 138 12.45 14.23 -5.30
N GLY A 139 11.65 13.23 -5.65
CA GLY A 139 10.69 13.31 -6.74
C GLY A 139 9.46 14.15 -6.37
N GLY A 140 8.69 14.55 -7.38
CA GLY A 140 7.46 15.30 -7.21
C GLY A 140 7.67 16.82 -7.16
N LYS A 141 6.57 17.55 -6.91
CA LYS A 141 6.57 19.01 -6.95
C LYS A 141 7.34 19.61 -5.77
N PRO A 142 8.20 20.62 -5.99
CA PRO A 142 8.80 21.37 -4.90
C PRO A 142 7.74 22.07 -4.04
N LEU A 143 8.15 22.48 -2.83
CA LEU A 143 7.28 23.28 -1.96
C LEU A 143 7.30 24.73 -2.45
N GLY A 144 6.11 25.31 -2.59
CA GLY A 144 5.94 26.68 -3.04
C GLY A 144 5.75 26.81 -4.55
N ARG A 145 5.68 28.06 -5.02
CA ARG A 145 5.61 28.38 -6.45
C ARG A 145 7.03 28.39 -7.03
N PRO A 146 7.27 27.75 -8.18
CA PRO A 146 8.58 27.83 -8.84
C PRO A 146 8.90 29.29 -9.19
N SER A 147 10.18 29.65 -9.08
CA SER A 147 10.64 30.97 -9.56
C SER A 147 10.46 31.07 -11.07
N LYS A 148 10.42 32.32 -11.59
CA LYS A 148 10.30 32.52 -13.05
C LYS A 148 11.45 31.89 -13.83
N GLU A 149 12.66 31.88 -13.24
CA GLU A 149 13.87 31.30 -13.80
C GLU A 149 13.84 29.76 -13.85
N GLN A 150 13.15 29.13 -12.90
CA GLN A 150 12.98 27.66 -12.82
C GLN A 150 11.82 27.15 -13.70
N ASN A 151 11.02 28.03 -14.27
CA ASN A 151 9.85 27.66 -15.07
C ASN A 151 10.23 27.39 -16.54
N THR A 152 11.22 26.53 -16.76
CA THR A 152 11.73 26.12 -18.06
C THR A 152 10.97 24.92 -18.62
N LYS A 153 11.11 24.65 -19.93
CA LYS A 153 10.56 23.44 -20.56
C LYS A 153 11.09 22.17 -19.91
N GLU A 154 12.40 22.13 -19.60
CA GLU A 154 13.03 21.01 -18.92
C GLU A 154 12.42 20.70 -17.55
N TYR A 155 12.07 21.76 -16.79
CA TYR A 155 11.36 21.62 -15.53
C TYR A 155 9.96 21.00 -15.73
N HIS A 156 9.23 21.42 -16.75
CA HIS A 156 7.92 20.85 -17.07
C HIS A 156 8.01 19.39 -17.49
N ASP A 157 9.00 19.03 -18.31
CA ASP A 157 9.24 17.67 -18.76
C ASP A 157 9.66 16.76 -17.58
N LEU A 158 10.48 17.27 -16.66
CA LEU A 158 10.81 16.57 -15.42
C LEU A 158 9.57 16.34 -14.55
N MET A 159 8.73 17.35 -14.38
CA MET A 159 7.48 17.24 -13.62
C MET A 159 6.49 16.26 -14.26
N ALA A 160 6.41 16.21 -15.58
CA ALA A 160 5.57 15.25 -16.29
C ALA A 160 6.05 13.81 -16.06
N ARG A 161 7.35 13.56 -16.08
CA ARG A 161 7.95 12.24 -15.75
C ARG A 161 7.64 11.82 -14.31
N ASN A 162 7.82 12.72 -13.35
CA ASN A 162 7.51 12.46 -11.93
C ASN A 162 6.02 12.15 -11.71
N VAL A 163 5.11 12.76 -12.48
CA VAL A 163 3.68 12.41 -12.45
C VAL A 163 3.45 10.99 -12.95
N GLY A 164 4.16 10.56 -13.99
CA GLY A 164 4.08 9.19 -14.53
C GLY A 164 4.47 8.13 -13.50
N GLU A 165 5.59 8.34 -12.82
CA GLU A 165 6.08 7.42 -11.76
C GLU A 165 5.12 7.35 -10.57
N ARG A 166 4.51 8.48 -10.18
CA ARG A 166 3.49 8.52 -9.15
C ARG A 166 2.21 7.76 -9.54
N ASN A 167 1.77 7.89 -10.80
CA ASN A 167 0.60 7.18 -11.31
C ASN A 167 0.78 5.66 -11.22
N GLU A 168 2.00 5.16 -11.23
CA GLU A 168 2.32 3.75 -11.06
C GLU A 168 1.88 3.22 -9.68
N VAL A 169 2.08 4.00 -8.61
CA VAL A 169 1.62 3.63 -7.27
C VAL A 169 0.10 3.62 -7.20
N GLU A 170 -0.57 4.65 -7.75
CA GLU A 170 -2.03 4.71 -7.79
C GLU A 170 -2.62 3.54 -8.60
N ALA A 171 -2.01 3.21 -9.75
CA ALA A 171 -2.37 2.05 -10.57
C ALA A 171 -2.18 0.72 -9.81
N THR A 172 -1.14 0.64 -8.97
CA THR A 172 -0.87 -0.51 -8.11
C THR A 172 -2.01 -0.75 -7.13
N PHE A 173 -2.49 0.29 -6.43
CA PHE A 173 -3.65 0.18 -5.55
C PHE A 173 -4.92 -0.18 -6.32
N GLY A 174 -5.16 0.46 -7.46
CA GLY A 174 -6.30 0.17 -8.31
C GLY A 174 -6.34 -1.29 -8.78
N THR A 175 -5.21 -1.82 -9.20
CA THR A 175 -5.04 -3.21 -9.64
C THR A 175 -5.20 -4.17 -8.45
N GLY A 176 -4.55 -3.90 -7.31
CA GLY A 176 -4.67 -4.70 -6.10
C GLY A 176 -6.11 -4.84 -5.63
N LYS A 177 -6.87 -3.74 -5.64
CA LYS A 177 -8.29 -3.74 -5.23
C LYS A 177 -9.20 -4.42 -6.24
N ARG A 178 -9.09 -4.10 -7.54
CA ARG A 178 -10.05 -4.55 -8.57
C ARG A 178 -9.78 -5.94 -9.09
N ILE A 179 -8.53 -6.28 -9.37
CA ILE A 179 -8.15 -7.57 -9.95
C ILE A 179 -7.88 -8.60 -8.87
N TYR A 180 -7.05 -8.24 -7.88
CA TYR A 180 -6.60 -9.18 -6.84
C TYR A 180 -7.47 -9.14 -5.58
N ARG A 181 -8.52 -8.30 -5.54
CA ARG A 181 -9.53 -8.23 -4.47
C ARG A 181 -8.95 -7.97 -3.07
N ALA A 182 -7.88 -7.18 -2.99
CA ALA A 182 -7.26 -6.82 -1.71
C ALA A 182 -8.19 -6.03 -0.77
N ASN A 183 -9.29 -5.46 -1.28
CA ASN A 183 -10.34 -4.80 -0.52
C ASN A 183 -11.53 -5.70 -0.15
N ASN A 184 -11.58 -6.94 -0.63
CA ASN A 184 -12.66 -7.89 -0.32
C ASN A 184 -12.17 -8.98 0.64
N ILE A 185 -11.75 -8.55 1.83
CA ILE A 185 -11.19 -9.42 2.86
C ILE A 185 -12.29 -10.23 3.51
N ARG A 186 -12.29 -11.55 3.30
CA ARG A 186 -13.27 -12.48 3.89
C ARG A 186 -12.80 -13.12 5.20
N ALA A 187 -11.54 -12.95 5.54
CA ALA A 187 -10.97 -13.46 6.78
C ALA A 187 -11.61 -12.80 8.00
N LYS A 188 -11.88 -13.59 9.04
CA LYS A 188 -12.59 -13.15 10.26
C LYS A 188 -11.65 -12.76 11.39
N ARG A 189 -10.36 -13.04 11.27
CA ARG A 189 -9.32 -12.69 12.24
C ARG A 189 -8.40 -11.63 11.63
N ALA A 190 -7.82 -10.79 12.47
CA ALA A 190 -6.95 -9.71 12.03
C ALA A 190 -5.69 -10.21 11.34
N ASP A 191 -5.07 -11.27 11.91
CA ASP A 191 -3.86 -11.89 11.36
C ASP A 191 -4.08 -12.54 9.99
N THR A 192 -5.15 -13.33 9.85
CA THR A 192 -5.51 -13.94 8.57
C THR A 192 -5.99 -12.89 7.55
N GLY A 193 -6.59 -11.81 8.01
CA GLY A 193 -6.93 -10.65 7.18
C GLY A 193 -5.69 -9.95 6.61
N ALA A 194 -4.67 -9.76 7.45
CA ALA A 194 -3.38 -9.21 7.03
C ALA A 194 -2.69 -10.14 6.00
N SER A 195 -2.68 -11.46 6.27
CA SER A 195 -2.17 -12.46 5.34
C SER A 195 -2.91 -12.46 4.01
N TRP A 196 -4.24 -12.26 4.02
CA TRP A 196 -5.04 -12.11 2.80
C TRP A 196 -4.55 -10.95 1.93
N VAL A 197 -4.37 -9.77 2.53
CA VAL A 197 -3.86 -8.59 1.81
C VAL A 197 -2.46 -8.87 1.26
N GLY A 198 -1.58 -9.45 2.08
CA GLY A 198 -0.23 -9.85 1.66
C GLY A 198 -0.24 -10.80 0.47
N ALA A 199 -1.09 -11.84 0.50
CA ALA A 199 -1.24 -12.80 -0.58
C ALA A 199 -1.71 -12.14 -1.90
N CYS A 200 -2.63 -11.17 -1.83
CA CYS A 200 -3.10 -10.45 -3.02
C CYS A 200 -1.96 -9.71 -3.74
N TYR A 201 -1.11 -9.01 -3.01
CA TYR A 201 0.03 -8.30 -3.59
C TYR A 201 1.18 -9.23 -3.99
N PHE A 202 1.36 -10.34 -3.27
CA PHE A 202 2.30 -11.40 -3.65
C PHE A 202 1.93 -12.01 -5.01
N VAL A 203 0.67 -12.41 -5.20
CA VAL A 203 0.16 -12.93 -6.48
C VAL A 203 0.30 -11.87 -7.59
N LYS A 204 0.01 -10.60 -7.31
CA LYS A 204 0.25 -9.49 -8.25
C LYS A 204 1.71 -9.47 -8.74
N ASN A 205 2.67 -9.62 -7.82
CA ASN A 205 4.09 -9.62 -8.15
C ASN A 205 4.50 -10.86 -8.95
N ILE A 206 3.99 -12.04 -8.59
CA ILE A 206 4.19 -13.28 -9.36
C ILE A 206 3.68 -13.12 -10.79
N MET A 207 2.47 -12.61 -10.97
CA MET A 207 1.90 -12.42 -12.31
C MET A 207 2.68 -11.40 -13.14
N LYS A 208 3.28 -10.40 -12.48
CA LYS A 208 4.22 -9.49 -13.15
C LYS A 208 5.47 -10.22 -13.59
N PHE A 209 6.09 -10.99 -12.69
CA PHE A 209 7.28 -11.78 -12.99
C PHE A 209 7.07 -12.74 -14.17
N PHE A 210 5.95 -13.47 -14.19
CA PHE A 210 5.64 -14.36 -15.30
C PHE A 210 5.48 -13.63 -16.63
N ARG A 211 4.89 -12.43 -16.63
CA ARG A 211 4.82 -11.63 -17.87
C ARG A 211 6.21 -11.22 -18.35
N GLU A 212 7.07 -10.76 -17.47
CA GLU A 212 8.44 -10.39 -17.81
C GLU A 212 9.25 -11.57 -18.35
N LEU A 213 9.10 -12.75 -17.72
CA LEU A 213 9.71 -13.98 -18.19
C LEU A 213 9.19 -14.37 -19.58
N LEU A 214 7.88 -14.28 -19.81
CA LEU A 214 7.28 -14.57 -21.10
C LEU A 214 7.79 -13.64 -22.19
N TYR A 215 7.86 -12.34 -21.91
CA TYR A 215 8.43 -11.37 -22.87
C TYR A 215 9.89 -11.68 -23.19
N ALA A 216 10.71 -11.95 -22.18
CA ALA A 216 12.11 -12.31 -22.38
C ALA A 216 12.27 -13.60 -23.23
N LEU A 217 11.39 -14.60 -23.02
CA LEU A 217 11.39 -15.83 -23.84
C LEU A 217 10.99 -15.54 -25.30
N ILE A 218 9.98 -14.68 -25.52
CA ILE A 218 9.56 -14.29 -26.88
C ILE A 218 10.72 -13.55 -27.59
N GLU A 219 11.31 -12.56 -26.93
CA GLU A 219 12.46 -11.82 -27.48
C GLU A 219 13.63 -12.76 -27.80
N MET A 220 13.93 -13.72 -26.93
CA MET A 220 14.96 -14.74 -27.19
C MET A 220 14.63 -15.59 -28.42
N MET A 221 13.37 -16.02 -28.58
CA MET A 221 12.94 -16.79 -29.75
C MET A 221 13.00 -15.98 -31.03
N GLU A 222 12.69 -14.68 -31.01
CA GLU A 222 12.82 -13.78 -32.15
C GLU A 222 14.29 -13.59 -32.54
N ILE A 223 15.20 -13.41 -31.58
CA ILE A 223 16.64 -13.32 -31.82
C ILE A 223 17.15 -14.62 -32.46
N ILE A 224 16.79 -15.80 -31.94
CA ILE A 224 17.19 -17.09 -32.49
C ILE A 224 16.69 -17.26 -33.95
N ARG A 225 15.50 -16.74 -34.24
CA ARG A 225 14.90 -16.81 -35.59
C ARG A 225 15.61 -15.91 -36.61
N ILE A 226 16.22 -14.83 -36.13
CA ILE A 226 16.94 -13.85 -36.98
C ILE A 226 18.42 -14.23 -37.20
N ILE A 227 19.02 -15.04 -36.30
CA ILE A 227 20.40 -15.50 -36.44
C ILE A 227 20.43 -16.62 -37.49
N PRO A 228 21.06 -16.40 -38.70
CA PRO A 228 21.24 -17.49 -39.63
C PRO A 228 22.17 -18.54 -39.02
N GLU A 229 21.94 -19.82 -39.31
CA GLU A 229 22.69 -20.99 -38.75
C GLU A 229 24.21 -20.99 -38.93
N ASN A 230 24.80 -19.93 -39.47
CA ASN A 230 26.20 -19.88 -39.87
C ASN A 230 27.04 -18.69 -39.38
N THR A 231 26.77 -18.17 -38.18
CA THR A 231 27.69 -17.16 -37.58
C THR A 231 28.11 -17.56 -36.18
N GLY A 232 29.27 -18.18 -36.07
CA GLY A 232 29.99 -18.38 -34.80
C GLY A 232 30.51 -17.07 -34.20
N ILE A 233 29.62 -16.24 -33.67
CA ILE A 233 29.97 -15.01 -32.93
C ILE A 233 29.06 -14.87 -31.71
N PHE A 234 29.43 -15.50 -30.61
CA PHE A 234 29.07 -15.01 -29.30
C PHE A 234 29.93 -13.78 -28.99
N ARG A 235 29.47 -12.61 -29.38
CA ARG A 235 30.05 -11.37 -28.90
C ARG A 235 29.23 -10.85 -27.72
N ASN A 236 29.92 -10.72 -26.58
CA ASN A 236 29.42 -10.10 -25.36
C ASN A 236 28.67 -8.79 -25.69
N GLN A 237 27.34 -8.81 -25.56
CA GLN A 237 26.57 -7.58 -25.51
C GLN A 237 26.70 -7.01 -24.12
N SER A 238 27.27 -5.83 -24.04
CA SER A 238 27.40 -4.97 -22.88
C SER A 238 26.05 -4.82 -22.14
N LEU A 239 26.09 -5.08 -20.85
CA LEU A 239 25.05 -4.76 -19.86
C LEU A 239 24.46 -3.38 -20.15
N VAL A 240 23.17 -3.35 -20.45
CA VAL A 240 22.37 -2.14 -20.48
C VAL A 240 22.54 -1.45 -19.13
N ALA A 241 22.98 -0.20 -19.15
CA ALA A 241 23.15 0.61 -17.95
C ALA A 241 21.89 0.52 -17.08
N GLU A 242 22.03 -0.07 -15.90
CA GLU A 242 20.93 -0.17 -14.94
C GLU A 242 20.47 1.24 -14.59
N LYS A 243 19.23 1.55 -14.94
CA LYS A 243 18.58 2.78 -14.48
C LYS A 243 18.63 2.80 -12.96
N THR A 244 19.13 3.89 -12.41
CA THR A 244 19.21 4.15 -10.96
C THR A 244 17.88 3.75 -10.28
N PRO A 245 17.91 2.95 -9.22
CA PRO A 245 16.69 2.46 -8.60
C PRO A 245 15.91 3.60 -7.94
N VAL A 246 14.67 3.75 -8.34
CA VAL A 246 13.71 4.71 -7.81
C VAL A 246 12.77 3.99 -6.86
N LEU A 247 12.55 4.55 -5.68
CA LEU A 247 11.55 4.11 -4.72
C LEU A 247 10.30 4.98 -4.84
N ALA A 248 9.19 4.38 -5.25
CA ALA A 248 7.87 5.02 -5.21
C ALA A 248 7.08 4.53 -3.98
N ILE A 249 6.47 5.48 -3.25
CA ILE A 249 5.77 5.26 -1.98
C ILE A 249 4.34 5.78 -2.09
N GLY A 250 3.40 4.98 -1.59
CA GLY A 250 1.98 5.35 -1.52
C GLY A 250 1.20 4.59 -0.45
#